data_d666d5eed686413159c222c6bde00ba8
#
_entry.id   d666d5eed686413159c222c6bde00ba8
#
_cell.length_a   1.000
_cell.length_b   1.000
_cell.length_c   1.000
_cell.angle_alpha   90.00
_cell.angle_beta   90.00
_cell.angle_gamma   90.00
#
_symmetry.space_group_name_H-M   'P 1'
#
loop_
_entity.id
_entity.type
_entity.pdbx_description
1 polymer ?
#
loop_
_entity_poly.entity_id
_entity_poly.type
_entity_poly.pdbx_seq_one_letter_code
_entity_poly.pdbx_strand_id
1 'polypeptide(L)'
;GQTEYKLDSSCKGALAEIFAQMNPVVRDKQNITHVTYGNRKINYYIKKNKISKKDRKILKKYVETDCELLCAVVTASKGFVRESVGDDVSEERVNVISAAYSLVGKVGYFWGGKSTVLGVDPSWGVTEMVSAEGSKSTGTLRAYGLDCSGFVTWAVINGYQNQGMQDVVGDGTSDQ
;
A
#
# COMPACT_ATOMS: atom_id res chain seq x y z
N GLY A 1 -0.71 -0.95 -22.54
CA GLY A 1 -1.96 -0.32 -22.14
C GLY A 1 -2.25 -0.68 -20.70
N GLN A 2 -2.34 0.32 -19.84
CA GLN A 2 -2.79 0.08 -18.45
C GLN A 2 -4.27 -0.31 -18.50
N THR A 3 -4.61 -1.47 -17.92
CA THR A 3 -5.99 -1.88 -17.75
C THR A 3 -6.55 -1.14 -16.54
N GLU A 4 -7.44 -0.19 -16.78
CA GLU A 4 -8.12 0.54 -15.71
C GLU A 4 -9.35 -0.26 -15.27
N TYR A 5 -9.35 -0.78 -14.04
CA TYR A 5 -10.51 -1.47 -13.46
C TYR A 5 -11.44 -0.45 -12.82
N LYS A 6 -12.61 -0.23 -13.42
CA LYS A 6 -13.73 0.50 -12.78
C LYS A 6 -14.48 -0.44 -11.84
N LEU A 7 -14.15 -0.41 -10.56
CA LEU A 7 -14.83 -1.18 -9.53
C LEU A 7 -15.93 -0.32 -8.88
N ASP A 8 -17.15 -0.84 -8.88
CA ASP A 8 -18.22 -0.23 -8.09
C ASP A 8 -18.03 -0.49 -6.58
N SER A 9 -18.83 0.17 -5.75
CA SER A 9 -18.72 0.07 -4.29
C SER A 9 -18.94 -1.36 -3.77
N SER A 10 -19.81 -2.13 -4.42
CA SER A 10 -20.08 -3.52 -4.05
C SER A 10 -18.89 -4.42 -4.32
N CYS A 11 -18.27 -4.28 -5.49
CA CYS A 11 -17.04 -5.01 -5.84
C CYS A 11 -15.88 -4.66 -4.90
N LYS A 12 -15.73 -3.37 -4.54
CA LYS A 12 -14.70 -2.93 -3.58
C LYS A 12 -14.91 -3.56 -2.21
N GLY A 13 -16.15 -3.58 -1.71
CA GLY A 13 -16.50 -4.23 -0.45
C GLY A 13 -16.20 -5.73 -0.45
N ALA A 14 -16.60 -6.44 -1.49
CA ALA A 14 -16.34 -7.87 -1.64
C ALA A 14 -14.84 -8.19 -1.70
N LEU A 15 -14.05 -7.39 -2.42
CA LEU A 15 -12.60 -7.55 -2.49
C LEU A 15 -11.93 -7.29 -1.14
N ALA A 16 -12.38 -6.26 -0.40
CA ALA A 16 -11.87 -5.96 0.94
C ALA A 16 -12.12 -7.12 1.90
N GLU A 17 -13.32 -7.71 1.87
CA GLU A 17 -13.67 -8.88 2.69
C GLU A 17 -12.79 -10.11 2.34
N ILE A 18 -12.62 -10.39 1.05
CA ILE A 18 -11.76 -11.49 0.59
C ILE A 18 -10.32 -11.27 1.09
N PHE A 19 -9.81 -10.05 0.94
CA PHE A 19 -8.46 -9.70 1.37
C PHE A 19 -8.29 -9.87 2.88
N ALA A 20 -9.22 -9.36 3.69
CA ALA A 20 -9.19 -9.49 5.14
C ALA A 20 -9.22 -10.95 5.60
N GLN A 21 -10.02 -11.79 4.95
CA GLN A 21 -10.06 -13.23 5.27
C GLN A 21 -8.78 -13.97 4.90
N MET A 22 -8.09 -13.56 3.83
CA MET A 22 -6.82 -14.14 3.39
C MET A 22 -5.64 -13.63 4.19
N ASN A 23 -5.71 -12.40 4.69
CA ASN A 23 -4.64 -11.73 5.43
C ASN A 23 -5.11 -11.30 6.82
N PRO A 24 -5.49 -12.24 7.70
CA PRO A 24 -5.94 -11.88 9.03
C PRO A 24 -4.84 -11.20 9.82
N VAL A 25 -5.21 -10.12 10.50
CA VAL A 25 -4.35 -9.38 11.42
C VAL A 25 -4.74 -9.78 12.84
N VAL A 26 -3.81 -10.34 13.59
CA VAL A 26 -4.01 -10.68 14.99
C VAL A 26 -3.14 -9.75 15.84
N ARG A 27 -3.79 -8.90 16.63
CA ARG A 27 -3.13 -8.05 17.62
C ARG A 27 -2.99 -8.82 18.92
N ASP A 28 -1.80 -8.77 19.49
CA ASP A 28 -1.61 -9.21 20.86
C ASP A 28 -2.26 -8.18 21.80
N LYS A 29 -3.25 -8.61 22.56
CA LYS A 29 -3.97 -7.75 23.52
C LYS A 29 -3.07 -7.22 24.65
N GLN A 30 -1.96 -7.89 24.91
CA GLN A 30 -1.01 -7.55 25.97
C GLN A 30 0.17 -6.69 25.45
N ASN A 31 0.41 -6.71 24.13
CA ASN A 31 1.51 -5.98 23.51
C ASN A 31 1.05 -5.35 22.18
N ILE A 32 0.69 -4.07 22.22
CA ILE A 32 0.20 -3.31 21.06
C ILE A 32 1.20 -3.20 19.90
N THR A 33 2.46 -3.52 20.14
CA THR A 33 3.51 -3.53 19.10
C THR A 33 3.62 -4.88 18.38
N HIS A 34 3.00 -5.94 18.91
CA HIS A 34 3.00 -7.26 18.30
C HIS A 34 1.77 -7.47 17.41
N VAL A 35 1.99 -7.41 16.12
CA VAL A 35 0.95 -7.68 15.11
C VAL A 35 1.39 -8.87 14.27
N THR A 36 0.57 -9.91 14.23
CA THR A 36 0.80 -11.07 13.37
C THR A 36 -0.08 -10.97 12.14
N TYR A 37 0.55 -10.97 10.97
CA TYR A 37 -0.12 -10.99 9.68
C TYR A 37 -0.22 -12.41 9.15
N GLY A 38 -1.43 -12.88 8.86
CA GLY A 38 -1.64 -14.11 8.13
C GLY A 38 -1.50 -13.87 6.63
N ASN A 39 -0.86 -14.81 5.93
CA ASN A 39 -0.81 -14.82 4.47
C ASN A 39 -1.42 -16.13 3.98
N ARG A 40 -2.69 -16.10 3.62
CA ARG A 40 -3.45 -17.28 3.19
C ARG A 40 -3.68 -17.23 1.69
N LYS A 41 -3.48 -18.37 1.03
CA LYS A 41 -3.71 -18.50 -0.42
C LYS A 41 -5.21 -18.56 -0.73
N ILE A 42 -5.60 -18.18 -1.95
CA ILE A 42 -6.99 -18.16 -2.43
C ILE A 42 -7.73 -19.48 -2.19
N ASN A 43 -7.03 -20.61 -2.22
CA ASN A 43 -7.62 -21.92 -1.92
C ASN A 43 -8.18 -22.02 -0.50
N TYR A 44 -7.61 -21.28 0.48
CA TYR A 44 -8.14 -21.19 1.82
C TYR A 44 -9.52 -20.50 1.80
N TYR A 45 -9.61 -19.36 1.14
CA TYR A 45 -10.87 -18.62 1.00
C TYR A 45 -11.94 -19.46 0.31
N ILE A 46 -11.60 -20.10 -0.82
CA ILE A 46 -12.48 -20.98 -1.56
C ILE A 46 -13.06 -22.11 -0.65
N LYS A 47 -12.19 -22.73 0.16
CA LYS A 47 -12.61 -23.82 1.05
C LYS A 47 -13.47 -23.31 2.21
N LYS A 48 -13.06 -22.23 2.86
CA LYS A 48 -13.74 -21.63 4.01
C LYS A 48 -15.16 -21.17 3.65
N ASN A 49 -15.34 -20.53 2.50
CA ASN A 49 -16.60 -19.99 2.05
C ASN A 49 -17.41 -20.93 1.15
N LYS A 50 -16.98 -22.19 1.01
CA LYS A 50 -17.66 -23.23 0.22
C LYS A 50 -18.01 -22.78 -1.20
N ILE A 51 -17.11 -22.04 -1.84
CA ILE A 51 -17.31 -21.44 -3.16
C ILE A 51 -17.65 -22.51 -4.21
N SER A 52 -18.65 -22.25 -5.05
CA SER A 52 -19.13 -23.16 -6.07
C SER A 52 -18.05 -23.55 -7.09
N LYS A 53 -18.18 -24.71 -7.72
CA LYS A 53 -17.19 -25.20 -8.71
C LYS A 53 -17.08 -24.25 -9.93
N LYS A 54 -18.16 -23.56 -10.29
CA LYS A 54 -18.20 -22.56 -11.37
C LYS A 54 -17.42 -21.31 -10.96
N ASP A 55 -17.66 -20.80 -9.76
CA ASP A 55 -17.06 -19.56 -9.30
C ASP A 55 -15.58 -19.72 -8.92
N ARG A 56 -15.15 -20.92 -8.54
CA ARG A 56 -13.72 -21.24 -8.31
C ARG A 56 -12.83 -20.94 -9.52
N LYS A 57 -13.32 -21.26 -10.73
CA LYS A 57 -12.59 -20.99 -11.97
C LYS A 57 -12.43 -19.48 -12.19
N ILE A 58 -13.50 -18.73 -11.93
CA ILE A 58 -13.52 -17.28 -12.06
C ILE A 58 -12.57 -16.66 -11.05
N LEU A 59 -12.69 -17.00 -9.75
CA LEU A 59 -11.83 -16.51 -8.70
C LEU A 59 -10.34 -16.80 -8.98
N LYS A 60 -10.00 -18.01 -9.40
CA LYS A 60 -8.60 -18.36 -9.74
C LYS A 60 -8.08 -17.53 -10.90
N LYS A 61 -8.91 -17.31 -11.92
CA LYS A 61 -8.53 -16.45 -13.05
C LYS A 61 -8.28 -15.01 -12.62
N TYR A 62 -9.08 -14.45 -11.70
CA TYR A 62 -8.85 -13.13 -11.15
C TYR A 62 -7.58 -13.04 -10.32
N VAL A 63 -7.23 -14.09 -9.57
CA VAL A 63 -5.99 -14.15 -8.78
C VAL A 63 -4.74 -14.27 -9.65
N GLU A 64 -4.86 -14.89 -10.83
CA GLU A 64 -3.78 -14.98 -11.82
C GLU A 64 -3.61 -13.68 -12.61
N THR A 65 -4.61 -12.78 -12.57
CA THR A 65 -4.62 -11.52 -13.31
C THR A 65 -4.35 -10.38 -12.34
N ASP A 66 -3.10 -9.95 -12.23
CA ASP A 66 -2.66 -8.73 -11.56
C ASP A 66 -3.23 -8.50 -10.14
N CYS A 67 -2.99 -9.49 -9.26
CA CYS A 67 -3.37 -9.41 -7.85
C CYS A 67 -2.80 -8.18 -7.13
N GLU A 68 -1.61 -7.70 -7.51
CA GLU A 68 -0.98 -6.56 -6.89
C GLU A 68 -1.79 -5.28 -7.12
N LEU A 69 -2.28 -5.07 -8.34
CA LEU A 69 -3.11 -3.92 -8.68
C LEU A 69 -4.46 -3.97 -7.97
N LEU A 70 -5.09 -5.15 -7.91
CA LEU A 70 -6.35 -5.35 -7.18
C LEU A 70 -6.17 -5.13 -5.67
N CYS A 71 -5.11 -5.65 -5.09
CA CYS A 71 -4.77 -5.41 -3.69
C CYS A 71 -4.53 -3.93 -3.41
N ALA A 72 -3.81 -3.23 -4.28
CA ALA A 72 -3.56 -1.80 -4.14
C ALA A 72 -4.85 -0.97 -4.18
N VAL A 73 -5.79 -1.31 -5.05
CA VAL A 73 -7.10 -0.63 -5.13
C VAL A 73 -7.93 -0.85 -3.87
N VAL A 74 -7.92 -2.06 -3.32
CA VAL A 74 -8.69 -2.42 -2.11
C VAL A 74 -8.07 -1.82 -0.86
N THR A 75 -6.76 -1.97 -0.70
CA THR A 75 -6.04 -1.52 0.50
C THR A 75 -5.88 0.00 0.58
N ALA A 76 -5.93 0.70 -0.55
CA ALA A 76 -5.99 2.16 -0.58
C ALA A 76 -7.35 2.72 -0.11
N SER A 77 -8.37 1.87 0.09
CA SER A 77 -9.65 2.36 0.60
C SER A 77 -9.54 2.69 2.10
N LYS A 78 -9.93 3.92 2.46
CA LYS A 78 -9.94 4.38 3.85
C LYS A 78 -10.80 3.49 4.76
N GLY A 79 -11.91 2.96 4.24
CA GLY A 79 -12.77 2.00 4.95
C GLY A 79 -12.04 0.71 5.31
N PHE A 80 -11.28 0.13 4.39
CA PHE A 80 -10.47 -1.06 4.66
C PHE A 80 -9.44 -0.82 5.77
N VAL A 81 -8.73 0.32 5.71
CA VAL A 81 -7.75 0.68 6.75
C VAL A 81 -8.43 0.81 8.11
N ARG A 82 -9.58 1.52 8.16
CA ARG A 82 -10.35 1.70 9.40
C ARG A 82 -10.78 0.36 10.01
N GLU A 83 -11.34 -0.53 9.21
CA GLU A 83 -11.72 -1.88 9.66
C GLU A 83 -10.53 -2.69 10.19
N SER A 84 -9.36 -2.54 9.55
CA SER A 84 -8.15 -3.28 9.94
C SER A 84 -7.55 -2.79 11.26
N VAL A 85 -7.62 -1.49 11.55
CA VAL A 85 -6.96 -0.87 12.72
C VAL A 85 -7.91 -0.65 13.90
N GLY A 86 -9.24 -0.62 13.67
CA GLY A 86 -10.25 -0.38 14.68
C GLY A 86 -10.55 1.10 14.95
N ASP A 87 -11.56 1.38 15.78
CA ASP A 87 -12.08 2.72 16.02
C ASP A 87 -11.23 3.54 17.00
N ASP A 88 -10.34 2.90 17.74
CA ASP A 88 -9.44 3.51 18.71
C ASP A 88 -8.22 4.22 18.08
N VAL A 89 -8.04 4.08 16.78
CA VAL A 89 -6.96 4.75 16.04
C VAL A 89 -7.45 6.07 15.45
N SER A 90 -6.66 7.14 15.64
CA SER A 90 -7.02 8.47 15.13
C SER A 90 -7.19 8.51 13.62
N GLU A 91 -8.01 9.45 13.16
CA GLU A 91 -8.33 9.61 11.73
C GLU A 91 -7.09 9.95 10.90
N GLU A 92 -6.19 10.76 11.45
CA GLU A 92 -4.92 11.12 10.80
C GLU A 92 -4.06 9.90 10.55
N ARG A 93 -3.96 8.99 11.51
CA ARG A 93 -3.20 7.74 11.35
C ARG A 93 -3.80 6.83 10.28
N VAL A 94 -5.13 6.75 10.23
CA VAL A 94 -5.84 6.03 9.16
C VAL A 94 -5.54 6.64 7.80
N ASN A 95 -5.52 7.98 7.72
CA ASN A 95 -5.21 8.69 6.49
C ASN A 95 -3.75 8.45 6.05
N VAL A 96 -2.79 8.44 6.98
CA VAL A 96 -1.38 8.12 6.69
C VAL A 96 -1.25 6.73 6.08
N ILE A 97 -1.87 5.73 6.68
CA ILE A 97 -1.84 4.36 6.16
C ILE A 97 -2.53 4.27 4.80
N SER A 98 -3.66 4.95 4.61
CA SER A 98 -4.36 5.00 3.32
C SER A 98 -3.52 5.69 2.24
N ALA A 99 -2.82 6.77 2.57
CA ALA A 99 -1.88 7.44 1.68
C ALA A 99 -0.73 6.49 1.27
N ALA A 100 -0.14 5.79 2.24
CA ALA A 100 0.90 4.80 1.97
C ALA A 100 0.42 3.69 1.01
N TYR A 101 -0.73 3.11 1.26
CA TYR A 101 -1.31 2.09 0.37
C TYR A 101 -1.64 2.62 -1.03
N SER A 102 -1.95 3.90 -1.16
CA SER A 102 -2.26 4.50 -2.46
C SER A 102 -1.09 4.46 -3.45
N LEU A 103 0.14 4.31 -2.98
CA LEU A 103 1.35 4.21 -3.80
C LEU A 103 1.74 2.79 -4.19
N VAL A 104 1.18 1.78 -3.53
CA VAL A 104 1.52 0.37 -3.81
C VAL A 104 1.24 0.04 -5.28
N GLY A 105 2.24 -0.47 -5.96
CA GLY A 105 2.18 -0.80 -7.39
C GLY A 105 2.21 0.40 -8.36
N LYS A 106 2.26 1.64 -7.85
CA LYS A 106 2.28 2.86 -8.67
C LYS A 106 3.62 3.59 -8.69
N VAL A 107 4.33 3.55 -7.58
CA VAL A 107 5.62 4.22 -7.41
C VAL A 107 6.69 3.19 -7.12
N GLY A 108 7.75 3.20 -7.93
CA GLY A 108 8.87 2.28 -7.80
C GLY A 108 9.85 2.71 -6.71
N TYR A 109 10.72 1.79 -6.32
CA TYR A 109 11.82 2.10 -5.41
C TYR A 109 12.95 2.81 -6.17
N PHE A 110 13.40 3.94 -5.62
CA PHE A 110 14.56 4.70 -6.11
C PHE A 110 15.44 5.07 -4.93
N TRP A 111 16.69 4.60 -4.90
CA TRP A 111 17.62 4.86 -3.82
C TRP A 111 17.94 6.36 -3.71
N GLY A 112 17.68 6.96 -2.55
CA GLY A 112 17.78 8.40 -2.33
C GLY A 112 16.55 9.18 -2.83
N GLY A 113 15.50 8.49 -3.30
CA GLY A 113 14.28 9.13 -3.80
C GLY A 113 13.44 9.70 -2.67
N LYS A 114 13.08 10.97 -2.81
CA LYS A 114 12.31 11.75 -1.83
C LYS A 114 11.19 12.50 -2.51
N SER A 115 10.11 12.76 -1.78
CA SER A 115 9.05 13.67 -2.19
C SER A 115 8.33 14.26 -0.98
N THR A 116 8.11 15.56 -1.01
CA THR A 116 7.31 16.30 -0.01
C THR A 116 6.07 16.93 -0.64
N VAL A 117 5.72 16.49 -1.83
CA VAL A 117 4.59 17.01 -2.61
C VAL A 117 3.27 16.50 -2.03
N LEU A 118 2.27 17.38 -1.94
CA LEU A 118 0.89 16.96 -1.72
C LEU A 118 0.31 16.35 -2.99
N GLY A 119 -0.14 15.11 -2.91
CA GLY A 119 -0.63 14.35 -4.05
C GLY A 119 0.49 13.66 -4.83
N VAL A 120 0.24 13.41 -6.10
CA VAL A 120 1.16 12.71 -6.99
C VAL A 120 2.31 13.62 -7.39
N ASP A 121 3.54 13.16 -7.15
CA ASP A 121 4.73 13.88 -7.59
C ASP A 121 4.93 13.64 -9.10
N PRO A 122 4.98 14.69 -9.93
CA PRO A 122 5.14 14.56 -11.38
C PRO A 122 6.51 14.02 -11.82
N SER A 123 7.50 14.00 -10.93
CA SER A 123 8.82 13.41 -11.21
C SER A 123 8.82 11.88 -11.17
N TRP A 124 7.83 11.25 -10.55
CA TRP A 124 7.78 9.79 -10.47
C TRP A 124 7.64 9.16 -11.85
N GLY A 125 8.45 8.14 -12.10
CA GLY A 125 8.51 7.45 -13.38
C GLY A 125 9.43 8.10 -14.41
N VAL A 126 9.88 9.35 -14.18
CA VAL A 126 10.89 9.98 -15.03
C VAL A 126 12.23 9.26 -14.85
N THR A 127 12.94 9.03 -15.94
CA THR A 127 14.26 8.37 -15.89
C THR A 127 15.29 9.32 -15.31
N GLU A 128 15.88 8.95 -14.19
CA GLU A 128 16.92 9.71 -13.50
C GLU A 128 18.10 8.82 -13.11
N MET A 129 19.26 9.46 -12.92
CA MET A 129 20.45 8.78 -12.42
C MET A 129 20.41 8.69 -10.89
N VAL A 130 20.61 7.49 -10.36
CA VAL A 130 20.75 7.29 -8.92
C VAL A 130 22.08 7.90 -8.49
N SER A 131 22.06 9.06 -7.85
CA SER A 131 23.24 9.81 -7.41
C SER A 131 23.63 9.52 -5.96
N ALA A 132 22.68 9.08 -5.12
CA ALA A 132 22.95 8.75 -3.73
C ALA A 132 23.93 7.59 -3.62
N GLU A 133 24.91 7.72 -2.73
CA GLU A 133 25.94 6.71 -2.49
C GLU A 133 25.40 5.53 -1.65
N GLY A 134 26.14 4.43 -1.61
CA GLY A 134 25.85 3.29 -0.72
C GLY A 134 24.89 2.23 -1.29
N SER A 135 24.51 2.32 -2.56
CA SER A 135 23.68 1.30 -3.23
C SER A 135 24.37 0.71 -4.46
N LYS A 136 24.04 -0.55 -4.76
CA LYS A 136 24.42 -1.18 -6.04
C LYS A 136 23.76 -0.50 -7.25
N SER A 137 22.73 0.30 -7.05
CA SER A 137 22.08 1.08 -8.09
C SER A 137 22.71 2.44 -8.34
N THR A 138 23.62 2.91 -7.48
CA THR A 138 24.34 4.18 -7.65
C THR A 138 25.01 4.23 -9.02
N GLY A 139 24.82 5.33 -9.75
CA GLY A 139 25.33 5.52 -11.10
C GLY A 139 24.50 4.85 -12.21
N THR A 140 23.36 4.22 -11.90
CA THR A 140 22.46 3.64 -12.91
C THR A 140 21.26 4.55 -13.17
N LEU A 141 20.74 4.52 -14.41
CA LEU A 141 19.50 5.19 -14.77
C LEU A 141 18.30 4.32 -14.35
N ARG A 142 17.35 4.94 -13.63
CA ARG A 142 16.13 4.28 -13.16
C ARG A 142 14.93 5.23 -13.22
N ALA A 143 13.72 4.67 -13.28
CA ALA A 143 12.51 5.45 -13.09
C ALA A 143 12.51 6.03 -11.67
N TYR A 144 12.39 7.36 -11.54
CA TYR A 144 12.38 8.04 -10.25
C TYR A 144 11.19 7.58 -9.41
N GLY A 145 11.41 7.48 -8.12
CA GLY A 145 10.43 7.01 -7.15
C GLY A 145 10.85 7.37 -5.74
N LEU A 146 10.54 6.54 -4.77
CA LEU A 146 10.82 6.78 -3.36
C LEU A 146 11.72 5.67 -2.78
N ASP A 147 12.60 6.03 -1.87
CA ASP A 147 13.21 5.06 -0.95
C ASP A 147 12.32 4.84 0.28
N CYS A 148 12.77 4.02 1.23
CA CYS A 148 11.98 3.67 2.40
C CYS A 148 11.61 4.87 3.27
N SER A 149 12.56 5.77 3.55
CA SER A 149 12.32 6.96 4.36
C SER A 149 11.49 8.01 3.61
N GLY A 150 11.78 8.25 2.33
CA GLY A 150 10.99 9.14 1.48
C GLY A 150 9.53 8.69 1.35
N PHE A 151 9.28 7.37 1.30
CA PHE A 151 7.93 6.80 1.31
C PHE A 151 7.18 7.14 2.62
N VAL A 152 7.83 7.00 3.77
CA VAL A 152 7.22 7.33 5.07
C VAL A 152 6.92 8.81 5.16
N THR A 153 7.88 9.68 4.81
CA THR A 153 7.70 11.13 4.81
C THR A 153 6.53 11.55 3.93
N TRP A 154 6.48 11.07 2.70
CA TRP A 154 5.38 11.38 1.78
C TRP A 154 4.02 10.90 2.32
N ALA A 155 3.97 9.68 2.88
CA ALA A 155 2.73 9.13 3.43
C ALA A 155 2.20 9.97 4.60
N VAL A 156 3.07 10.44 5.49
CA VAL A 156 2.68 11.31 6.61
C VAL A 156 2.19 12.66 6.12
N ILE A 157 2.95 13.34 5.25
CA ILE A 157 2.56 14.63 4.66
C ILE A 157 1.18 14.52 4.00
N ASN A 158 0.95 13.48 3.23
CA ASN A 158 -0.31 13.29 2.50
C ASN A 158 -1.46 12.79 3.38
N GLY A 159 -1.17 12.02 4.41
CA GLY A 159 -2.16 11.61 5.39
C GLY A 159 -2.71 12.77 6.22
N TYR A 160 -1.85 13.68 6.62
CA TYR A 160 -2.21 14.92 7.32
C TYR A 160 -2.66 16.04 6.39
N GLN A 161 -2.46 15.92 5.08
CA GLN A 161 -2.68 16.98 4.09
C GLN A 161 -1.94 18.29 4.45
N ASN A 162 -0.73 18.15 4.99
CA ASN A 162 0.06 19.27 5.52
C ASN A 162 1.55 19.05 5.23
N GLN A 163 2.12 19.86 4.35
CA GLN A 163 3.56 19.85 4.05
C GLN A 163 4.43 20.16 5.27
N GLY A 164 3.94 20.92 6.24
CA GLY A 164 4.65 21.20 7.49
C GLY A 164 4.93 19.97 8.33
N MET A 165 4.30 18.83 8.03
CA MET A 165 4.65 17.56 8.66
C MET A 165 6.06 17.09 8.30
N GLN A 166 6.69 17.64 7.27
CA GLN A 166 8.10 17.44 6.97
C GLN A 166 9.00 17.82 8.16
N ASP A 167 8.68 18.90 8.85
CA ASP A 167 9.45 19.34 10.02
C ASP A 167 9.33 18.38 11.21
N VAL A 168 8.27 17.56 11.23
CA VAL A 168 8.02 16.57 12.29
C VAL A 168 8.66 15.21 11.97
N VAL A 169 8.57 14.76 10.72
CA VAL A 169 9.07 13.44 10.31
C VAL A 169 10.40 13.52 9.54
N GLY A 170 10.85 14.75 9.25
CA GLY A 170 12.04 15.02 8.49
C GLY A 170 11.86 14.91 6.98
N ASP A 171 12.96 15.10 6.26
CA ASP A 171 12.98 15.10 4.79
C ASP A 171 13.08 13.68 4.17
N GLY A 172 13.08 12.65 4.99
CA GLY A 172 13.25 11.28 4.55
C GLY A 172 14.70 10.82 4.46
N THR A 173 15.62 11.41 5.23
CA THR A 173 16.98 10.90 5.37
C THR A 173 17.05 9.72 6.33
N SER A 174 18.12 8.91 6.24
CA SER A 174 18.32 7.71 7.06
C SER A 174 18.57 7.97 8.54
N ASP A 175 18.77 9.22 8.92
CA ASP A 175 19.10 9.63 10.29
C ASP A 175 17.86 9.99 11.13
N GLN A 176 16.67 9.60 10.66
CA GLN A 176 15.37 9.88 11.29
C GLN A 176 14.75 8.68 11.97
#